data_5a947e69922fc91f70515e11fa588e3a
#
_entry.id   5a947e69922fc91f70515e11fa588e3a
#
_cell.length_a   1.000
_cell.length_b   1.000
_cell.length_c   1.000
_cell.angle_alpha   90.00
_cell.angle_beta   90.00
_cell.angle_gamma   90.00
#
_symmetry.space_group_name_H-M   'P 1'
#
loop_
_entity.id
_entity.type
_entity.pdbx_description
1 polymer ?
#
loop_
_entity_poly.entity_id
_entity_poly.type
_entity_poly.pdbx_seq_one_letter_code
_entity_poly.pdbx_strand_id
1 'polypeptide(L)'
;VNVARLMFFAFVAMSVSSVSYAQDADCEAVAGQRAECAEEAMKAADRVLNDRYQALIDRAGSRYIFQYQSRHEEHKAFLDRLKNSQRTWIKLRDSNCRLEGFENEWDKPSYSADLNRCTAKMSLERALYLDGILPAH
;
A
#
# COMPACT_ATOMS: atom_id res chain seq x y z
N VAL A 1 -26.67 -33.54 47.36
CA VAL A 1 -26.97 -33.52 45.91
C VAL A 1 -26.10 -32.44 45.28
N ASN A 2 -24.96 -32.87 44.66
CA ASN A 2 -24.00 -32.00 43.98
C ASN A 2 -24.43 -31.80 42.53
N VAL A 3 -24.66 -30.55 42.17
CA VAL A 3 -24.88 -30.17 40.76
C VAL A 3 -23.61 -29.46 40.26
N ALA A 4 -22.79 -30.23 39.54
CA ALA A 4 -21.61 -29.68 38.86
C ALA A 4 -22.06 -28.84 37.69
N ARG A 5 -21.77 -27.54 37.74
CA ARG A 5 -21.98 -26.59 36.65
C ARG A 5 -20.82 -26.67 35.67
N LEU A 6 -21.01 -27.34 34.52
CA LEU A 6 -20.07 -27.30 33.40
C LEU A 6 -20.14 -25.92 32.74
N MET A 7 -19.07 -25.15 32.85
CA MET A 7 -18.87 -23.95 32.03
C MET A 7 -18.26 -24.36 30.71
N PHE A 8 -19.03 -24.25 29.63
CA PHE A 8 -18.55 -24.32 28.26
C PHE A 8 -17.86 -23.01 27.93
N PHE A 9 -16.54 -23.00 27.88
CA PHE A 9 -15.79 -21.93 27.23
C PHE A 9 -15.86 -22.13 25.72
N ALA A 10 -16.64 -21.30 25.06
CA ALA A 10 -16.63 -21.21 23.59
C ALA A 10 -15.34 -20.47 23.17
N PHE A 11 -14.38 -21.23 22.66
CA PHE A 11 -13.22 -20.65 21.96
C PHE A 11 -13.70 -20.08 20.63
N VAL A 12 -13.85 -18.75 20.56
CA VAL A 12 -13.99 -18.05 19.28
C VAL A 12 -12.59 -18.02 18.66
N ALA A 13 -12.37 -18.92 17.70
CA ALA A 13 -11.20 -18.88 16.86
C ALA A 13 -11.30 -17.63 15.95
N MET A 14 -10.60 -16.55 16.32
CA MET A 14 -10.33 -15.44 15.41
C MET A 14 -9.41 -15.95 14.30
N SER A 15 -10.01 -16.24 13.14
CA SER A 15 -9.27 -16.44 11.90
C SER A 15 -8.64 -15.11 11.50
N VAL A 16 -7.37 -14.92 11.84
CA VAL A 16 -6.53 -13.86 11.29
C VAL A 16 -6.38 -14.19 9.82
N SER A 17 -7.11 -13.48 8.96
CA SER A 17 -6.89 -13.53 7.52
C SER A 17 -5.49 -12.98 7.25
N SER A 18 -4.51 -13.87 7.16
CA SER A 18 -3.18 -13.58 6.65
C SER A 18 -3.36 -13.14 5.19
N VAL A 19 -3.27 -11.84 4.95
CA VAL A 19 -3.14 -11.28 3.60
C VAL A 19 -1.88 -11.87 3.03
N SER A 20 -2.06 -12.83 2.12
CA SER A 20 -0.99 -13.63 1.56
C SER A 20 -0.07 -12.77 0.72
N TYR A 21 1.17 -12.59 1.16
CA TYR A 21 2.33 -12.25 0.31
C TYR A 21 2.68 -13.40 -0.67
N ALA A 22 1.79 -14.38 -0.81
CA ALA A 22 1.96 -15.57 -1.64
C ALA A 22 1.69 -15.34 -3.14
N GLN A 23 1.22 -14.16 -3.54
CA GLN A 23 0.90 -13.88 -4.95
C GLN A 23 2.13 -13.65 -5.83
N ASP A 24 3.28 -13.27 -5.27
CA ASP A 24 4.51 -13.08 -6.06
C ASP A 24 5.15 -14.41 -6.50
N ALA A 25 4.99 -15.48 -5.73
CA ALA A 25 5.58 -16.78 -6.02
C ALA A 25 4.90 -17.53 -7.19
N ASP A 26 3.60 -17.32 -7.39
CA ASP A 26 2.83 -17.97 -8.47
C ASP A 26 3.05 -17.31 -9.84
N CYS A 27 3.41 -16.04 -9.89
CA CYS A 27 3.66 -15.30 -11.13
C CYS A 27 4.93 -15.75 -11.86
N GLU A 28 5.89 -16.36 -11.17
CA GLU A 28 7.15 -16.84 -11.79
C GLU A 28 7.01 -18.22 -12.42
N ALA A 29 6.00 -19.01 -12.03
CA ALA A 29 5.88 -20.41 -12.44
C ALA A 29 5.46 -20.60 -13.91
N VAL A 30 4.84 -19.60 -14.56
CA VAL A 30 4.37 -19.72 -15.95
C VAL A 30 4.98 -18.60 -16.81
N ALA A 31 5.99 -18.95 -17.60
CA ALA A 31 6.79 -18.01 -18.38
C ALA A 31 6.01 -17.10 -19.36
N GLY A 32 4.78 -17.45 -19.75
CA GLY A 32 3.92 -16.62 -20.61
C GLY A 32 3.01 -15.63 -19.89
N GLN A 33 2.88 -15.72 -18.56
CA GLN A 33 1.96 -14.91 -17.75
C GLN A 33 2.64 -13.90 -16.84
N ARG A 34 3.99 -13.84 -16.87
CA ARG A 34 4.76 -12.93 -15.97
C ARG A 34 4.39 -11.46 -16.12
N ALA A 35 4.21 -10.99 -17.35
CA ALA A 35 3.92 -9.59 -17.62
C ALA A 35 2.51 -9.21 -17.13
N GLU A 36 1.52 -10.06 -17.39
CA GLU A 36 0.12 -9.85 -16.97
C GLU A 36 -0.01 -9.90 -15.45
N CYS A 37 0.64 -10.87 -14.81
CA CYS A 37 0.64 -11.01 -13.37
C CYS A 37 1.31 -9.81 -12.66
N ALA A 38 2.45 -9.34 -13.19
CA ALA A 38 3.14 -8.17 -12.68
C ALA A 38 2.29 -6.89 -12.86
N GLU A 39 1.54 -6.79 -13.96
CA GLU A 39 0.62 -5.68 -14.21
C GLU A 39 -0.54 -5.67 -13.19
N GLU A 40 -1.14 -6.82 -12.90
CA GLU A 40 -2.21 -6.92 -11.90
C GLU A 40 -1.69 -6.61 -10.48
N ALA A 41 -0.49 -7.07 -10.13
CA ALA A 41 0.16 -6.73 -8.87
C ALA A 41 0.40 -5.22 -8.76
N MET A 42 0.87 -4.58 -9.82
CA MET A 42 1.07 -3.13 -9.88
C MET A 42 -0.25 -2.37 -9.70
N LYS A 43 -1.31 -2.77 -10.39
CA LYS A 43 -2.64 -2.15 -10.24
C LYS A 43 -3.19 -2.33 -8.83
N ALA A 44 -2.98 -3.48 -8.21
CA ALA A 44 -3.39 -3.73 -6.82
C ALA A 44 -2.62 -2.83 -5.84
N ALA A 45 -1.31 -2.72 -6.00
CA ALA A 45 -0.45 -1.86 -5.19
C ALA A 45 -0.81 -0.37 -5.32
N ASP A 46 -1.12 0.09 -6.53
CA ASP A 46 -1.56 1.47 -6.76
C ASP A 46 -2.93 1.76 -6.11
N ARG A 47 -3.86 0.80 -6.09
CA ARG A 47 -5.11 0.94 -5.32
C ARG A 47 -4.82 1.12 -3.83
N VAL A 48 -3.99 0.25 -3.26
CA VAL A 48 -3.59 0.36 -1.84
C VAL A 48 -2.94 1.72 -1.55
N LEU A 49 -2.03 2.18 -2.39
CA LEU A 49 -1.38 3.48 -2.23
C LEU A 49 -2.39 4.64 -2.25
N ASN A 50 -3.35 4.62 -3.19
CA ASN A 50 -4.38 5.65 -3.30
C ASN A 50 -5.30 5.64 -2.07
N ASP A 51 -5.68 4.48 -1.56
CA ASP A 51 -6.48 4.35 -0.34
C ASP A 51 -5.75 4.94 0.87
N ARG A 52 -4.44 4.67 1.02
CA ARG A 52 -3.62 5.23 2.11
C ARG A 52 -3.39 6.72 1.98
N TYR A 53 -3.24 7.20 0.76
CA TYR A 53 -3.15 8.64 0.48
C TYR A 53 -4.45 9.35 0.88
N GLN A 54 -5.61 8.81 0.50
CA GLN A 54 -6.91 9.36 0.88
C GLN A 54 -7.11 9.30 2.40
N ALA A 55 -6.81 8.16 3.03
CA ALA A 55 -6.92 8.03 4.49
C ALA A 55 -6.03 9.04 5.24
N LEU A 56 -4.87 9.41 4.70
CA LEU A 56 -4.03 10.46 5.29
C LEU A 56 -4.66 11.84 5.16
N ILE A 57 -5.32 12.16 4.05
CA ILE A 57 -6.09 13.40 3.88
C ILE A 57 -7.19 13.48 4.95
N ASP A 58 -7.93 12.39 5.15
CA ASP A 58 -9.02 12.32 6.13
C ASP A 58 -8.49 12.47 7.57
N ARG A 59 -7.34 11.83 7.89
CA ARG A 59 -6.67 12.03 9.20
C ARG A 59 -6.22 13.46 9.42
N ALA A 60 -5.70 14.12 8.38
CA ALA A 60 -5.31 15.52 8.46
C ALA A 60 -6.53 16.42 8.72
N GLY A 61 -7.64 16.19 8.02
CA GLY A 61 -8.91 16.87 8.26
C GLY A 61 -9.39 16.70 9.70
N SER A 62 -9.41 15.44 10.18
CA SER A 62 -9.79 15.13 11.56
C SER A 62 -8.91 15.85 12.57
N ARG A 63 -7.59 15.85 12.37
CA ARG A 63 -6.64 16.46 13.30
C ARG A 63 -6.71 17.98 13.30
N TYR A 64 -6.58 18.62 12.15
CA TYR A 64 -6.43 20.07 12.09
C TYR A 64 -7.77 20.82 12.16
N ILE A 65 -8.84 20.24 11.67
CA ILE A 65 -10.16 20.90 11.63
C ILE A 65 -10.98 20.58 12.88
N PHE A 66 -11.03 19.31 13.29
CA PHE A 66 -11.89 18.90 14.40
C PHE A 66 -11.18 18.95 15.76
N GLN A 67 -10.00 18.33 15.90
CA GLN A 67 -9.30 18.24 17.19
C GLN A 67 -8.68 19.58 17.63
N TYR A 68 -8.10 20.33 16.69
CA TYR A 68 -7.38 21.57 17.00
C TYR A 68 -8.19 22.83 16.68
N GLN A 69 -9.51 22.74 16.64
CA GLN A 69 -10.42 23.89 16.54
C GLN A 69 -10.16 24.78 15.30
N SER A 70 -10.31 24.17 14.13
CA SER A 70 -10.31 24.91 12.85
C SER A 70 -8.99 25.55 12.46
N ARG A 71 -7.88 24.82 12.57
CA ARG A 71 -6.57 25.22 12.03
C ARG A 71 -6.52 25.07 10.51
N HIS A 72 -7.27 25.90 9.81
CA HIS A 72 -7.42 25.80 8.36
C HIS A 72 -6.12 26.05 7.60
N GLU A 73 -5.28 26.97 8.06
CA GLU A 73 -3.98 27.27 7.41
C GLU A 73 -3.01 26.11 7.53
N GLU A 74 -2.90 25.49 8.70
CA GLU A 74 -2.05 24.31 8.90
C GLU A 74 -2.57 23.10 8.10
N HIS A 75 -3.88 22.91 8.05
CA HIS A 75 -4.50 21.87 7.22
C HIS A 75 -4.14 22.07 5.75
N LYS A 76 -4.35 23.29 5.23
CA LYS A 76 -4.00 23.63 3.85
C LYS A 76 -2.51 23.41 3.56
N ALA A 77 -1.64 23.90 4.44
CA ALA A 77 -0.19 23.74 4.30
C ALA A 77 0.24 22.27 4.32
N PHE A 78 -0.40 21.44 5.16
CA PHE A 78 -0.16 20.00 5.18
C PHE A 78 -0.55 19.34 3.86
N LEU A 79 -1.75 19.63 3.33
CA LEU A 79 -2.22 19.06 2.06
C LEU A 79 -1.34 19.47 0.88
N ASP A 80 -0.88 20.72 0.83
CA ASP A 80 0.04 21.20 -0.20
C ASP A 80 1.40 20.44 -0.14
N ARG A 81 1.92 20.22 1.06
CA ARG A 81 3.16 19.43 1.26
C ARG A 81 2.97 17.97 0.90
N LEU A 82 1.85 17.36 1.30
CA LEU A 82 1.52 15.98 0.95
C LEU A 82 1.46 15.80 -0.57
N LYS A 83 0.75 16.68 -1.26
CA LYS A 83 0.63 16.67 -2.72
C LYS A 83 1.99 16.79 -3.41
N ASN A 84 2.83 17.73 -2.95
CA ASN A 84 4.16 17.92 -3.52
C ASN A 84 5.07 16.71 -3.26
N SER A 85 5.04 16.16 -2.05
CA SER A 85 5.77 14.95 -1.67
C SER A 85 5.36 13.77 -2.55
N GLN A 86 4.05 13.57 -2.78
CA GLN A 86 3.57 12.47 -3.61
C GLN A 86 4.01 12.62 -5.07
N ARG A 87 3.93 13.82 -5.63
CA ARG A 87 4.38 14.08 -7.01
C ARG A 87 5.88 13.83 -7.20
N THR A 88 6.69 14.27 -6.25
CA THR A 88 8.14 14.06 -6.28
C THR A 88 8.48 12.58 -6.14
N TRP A 89 7.77 11.89 -5.23
CA TRP A 89 7.95 10.47 -5.04
C TRP A 89 7.59 9.65 -6.28
N ILE A 90 6.50 9.97 -6.99
CA ILE A 90 6.14 9.29 -8.25
C ILE A 90 7.28 9.40 -9.28
N LYS A 91 7.87 10.58 -9.43
CA LYS A 91 9.01 10.77 -10.34
C LYS A 91 10.23 9.93 -9.94
N LEU A 92 10.51 9.86 -8.64
CA LEU A 92 11.59 9.02 -8.11
C LEU A 92 11.32 7.54 -8.36
N ARG A 93 10.10 7.05 -8.04
CA ARG A 93 9.67 5.68 -8.31
C ARG A 93 9.89 5.31 -9.76
N ASP A 94 9.34 6.12 -10.68
CA ASP A 94 9.39 5.82 -12.11
C ASP A 94 10.83 5.84 -12.65
N SER A 95 11.69 6.73 -12.11
CA SER A 95 13.10 6.77 -12.46
C SER A 95 13.86 5.54 -11.95
N ASN A 96 13.63 5.16 -10.69
CA ASN A 96 14.27 3.98 -10.09
C ASN A 96 13.87 2.69 -10.81
N CYS A 97 12.58 2.54 -11.13
CA CYS A 97 12.10 1.32 -11.79
C CYS A 97 12.64 1.19 -13.22
N ARG A 98 12.83 2.29 -13.94
CA ARG A 98 13.54 2.24 -15.24
C ARG A 98 15.00 1.83 -15.08
N LEU A 99 15.65 2.29 -14.02
CA LEU A 99 17.04 1.91 -13.74
C LEU A 99 17.13 0.43 -13.39
N GLU A 100 16.24 -0.09 -12.53
CA GLU A 100 16.20 -1.51 -12.17
C GLU A 100 15.91 -2.43 -13.37
N GLY A 101 15.06 -2.01 -14.30
CA GLY A 101 14.72 -2.77 -15.50
C GLY A 101 15.71 -2.64 -16.65
N PHE A 102 16.78 -1.86 -16.51
CA PHE A 102 17.65 -1.47 -17.62
C PHE A 102 18.25 -2.66 -18.41
N GLU A 103 18.64 -3.74 -17.75
CA GLU A 103 19.22 -4.91 -18.41
C GLU A 103 18.25 -5.61 -19.36
N ASN A 104 16.93 -5.49 -19.10
CA ASN A 104 15.87 -6.10 -19.89
C ASN A 104 15.18 -5.10 -20.86
N GLU A 105 15.71 -3.89 -21.03
CA GLU A 105 15.08 -2.82 -21.82
C GLU A 105 14.81 -3.23 -23.27
N TRP A 106 15.62 -4.13 -23.83
CA TRP A 106 15.53 -4.62 -25.20
C TRP A 106 14.57 -5.82 -25.40
N ASP A 107 14.14 -6.45 -24.29
CA ASP A 107 13.09 -7.47 -24.27
C ASP A 107 11.81 -6.90 -23.62
N LYS A 108 10.92 -6.40 -24.46
CA LYS A 108 9.72 -5.69 -24.01
C LYS A 108 8.85 -6.43 -22.98
N PRO A 109 8.56 -7.74 -23.09
CA PRO A 109 7.78 -8.45 -22.07
C PRO A 109 8.47 -8.50 -20.71
N SER A 110 9.78 -8.81 -20.70
CA SER A 110 10.58 -8.84 -19.46
C SER A 110 10.72 -7.47 -18.86
N TYR A 111 11.01 -6.46 -19.66
CA TYR A 111 11.10 -5.07 -19.23
C TYR A 111 9.80 -4.57 -18.57
N SER A 112 8.65 -4.83 -19.22
CA SER A 112 7.34 -4.46 -18.65
C SER A 112 7.07 -5.15 -17.33
N ALA A 113 7.41 -6.45 -17.21
CA ALA A 113 7.26 -7.20 -15.97
C ALA A 113 8.14 -6.62 -14.85
N ASP A 114 9.40 -6.25 -15.16
CA ASP A 114 10.33 -5.65 -14.18
C ASP A 114 9.84 -4.28 -13.72
N LEU A 115 9.42 -3.42 -14.65
CA LEU A 115 8.84 -2.12 -14.32
C LEU A 115 7.61 -2.26 -13.40
N ASN A 116 6.70 -3.17 -13.72
CA ASN A 116 5.47 -3.36 -12.97
C ASN A 116 5.76 -3.94 -11.57
N ARG A 117 6.70 -4.89 -11.44
CA ARG A 117 7.12 -5.43 -10.12
C ARG A 117 7.76 -4.35 -9.25
N CYS A 118 8.71 -3.59 -9.80
CA CYS A 118 9.34 -2.49 -9.09
C CYS A 118 8.30 -1.44 -8.66
N THR A 119 7.40 -1.05 -9.57
CA THR A 119 6.34 -0.08 -9.29
C THR A 119 5.42 -0.58 -8.17
N ALA A 120 5.01 -1.86 -8.21
CA ALA A 120 4.19 -2.47 -7.15
C ALA A 120 4.88 -2.41 -5.79
N LYS A 121 6.15 -2.87 -5.72
CA LYS A 121 6.97 -2.84 -4.51
C LYS A 121 7.05 -1.44 -3.91
N MET A 122 7.49 -0.47 -4.71
CA MET A 122 7.65 0.91 -4.25
C MET A 122 6.31 1.55 -3.84
N SER A 123 5.19 1.23 -4.54
CA SER A 123 3.86 1.73 -4.18
C SER A 123 3.40 1.21 -2.83
N LEU A 124 3.64 -0.08 -2.51
CA LEU A 124 3.34 -0.64 -1.19
C LEU A 124 4.22 -0.05 -0.09
N GLU A 125 5.51 0.14 -0.33
CA GLU A 125 6.43 0.81 0.61
C GLU A 125 5.96 2.25 0.90
N ARG A 126 5.53 2.99 -0.13
CA ARG A 126 4.98 4.33 0.03
C ARG A 126 3.67 4.33 0.81
N ALA A 127 2.80 3.36 0.58
CA ALA A 127 1.55 3.20 1.32
C ALA A 127 1.82 3.04 2.82
N LEU A 128 2.76 2.18 3.19
CA LEU A 128 3.20 2.00 4.59
C LEU A 128 3.79 3.28 5.19
N TYR A 129 4.60 4.01 4.43
CA TYR A 129 5.13 5.31 4.86
C TYR A 129 4.00 6.31 5.17
N LEU A 130 2.99 6.40 4.29
CA LEU A 130 1.84 7.31 4.49
C LEU A 130 0.99 6.92 5.71
N ASP A 131 0.89 5.63 6.03
CA ASP A 131 0.19 5.16 7.23
C ASP A 131 0.86 5.62 8.53
N GLY A 132 2.19 5.74 8.54
CA GLY A 132 2.94 6.24 9.69
C GLY A 132 2.82 7.76 9.93
N ILE A 133 2.25 8.51 8.98
CA ILE A 133 2.08 9.96 9.10
C ILE A 133 0.74 10.26 9.79
N LEU A 134 0.74 11.12 10.82
CA LEU A 134 -0.44 11.47 11.60
C LEU A 134 -1.22 10.23 12.08
N PRO A 135 -0.61 9.28 12.83
CA PRO A 135 -1.30 8.09 13.27
C PRO A 135 -2.54 8.45 14.10
N ALA A 136 -3.57 7.61 14.03
CA ALA A 136 -4.73 7.72 14.91
C ALA A 136 -4.28 7.49 16.35
N HIS A 137 -4.75 8.35 17.27
CA HIS A 137 -4.53 8.22 18.72
C HIS A 137 -5.73 7.53 19.34
#